data_8931f775c38b45cba809ef0a05c23aa3
#
_entry.id   8931f775c38b45cba809ef0a05c23aa3
#
_cell.length_a   1.000
_cell.length_b   1.000
_cell.length_c   1.000
_cell.angle_alpha   90.00
_cell.angle_beta   90.00
_cell.angle_gamma   90.00
#
_symmetry.space_group_name_H-M   'P 1'
#
loop_
_entity.id
_entity.type
_entity.pdbx_description
1 polymer ?
#
loop_
_entity_poly.entity_id
_entity_poly.type
_entity_poly.pdbx_seq_one_letter_code
_entity_poly.pdbx_strand_id
1 'polypeptide(L)'
;MPTGTPFARCVARAVRSATTTSKASSSSSSSRASSSSRAWVGETATNPRGRVAVVGGGASGTACAREIARRTSREVCVFDAGRALGGRASAREASVGRWDHGAAFAAAAPSDEDDEDDEDERAWRAWIEEKARRGEMHRWYGPFATVRWGRDGVAVVAEESDARFAWSPSFDAVERRALENAGVDVRSSARVVGFARDDENGTVSVRHETYGEGERTESGFECVVLADKNLATRRDGVAAIDSLDVEDIATAMRGVSSTPSLALMVTLNRAPAVDFVGAEIVDDDALGWMANESSKPGRAANGVCWVAHATEAYAKSKVTEHSLKTRPGTPEHAAWMNDVERDMRDALLRALRAVESPSDEPLEIVSARAHRWGAAFPTSSATTDDAKFLRTARSGAAVYAVGDYCGGAPNARRRGLRAAVLSGLAAAADACADDERPRSKL
;
A
#
# COMPACT_ATOMS: atom_id res chain seq x y z
N MET A 1 45.26 33.57 0.38
CA MET A 1 44.35 34.07 -0.67
C MET A 1 43.32 32.98 -0.92
N PRO A 2 42.08 33.11 -0.47
CA PRO A 2 41.04 32.10 -0.70
C PRO A 2 40.21 32.45 -1.90
N THR A 3 40.04 31.52 -2.82
CA THR A 3 39.06 31.60 -3.93
C THR A 3 37.76 30.92 -3.46
N GLY A 4 36.78 31.74 -3.11
CA GLY A 4 35.44 31.29 -2.80
C GLY A 4 34.64 31.06 -4.07
N THR A 5 33.98 29.91 -4.16
CA THR A 5 33.00 29.55 -5.16
C THR A 5 31.63 30.17 -4.85
N PRO A 6 30.86 30.62 -5.85
CA PRO A 6 29.61 31.38 -5.68
C PRO A 6 28.40 30.42 -5.70
N PHE A 7 27.91 29.97 -4.56
CA PHE A 7 26.64 29.21 -4.48
C PHE A 7 25.67 29.72 -3.40
N ALA A 8 25.78 30.97 -3.04
CA ALA A 8 24.93 31.59 -2.03
C ALA A 8 24.29 32.90 -2.52
N ARG A 9 23.47 32.86 -3.59
CA ARG A 9 22.57 33.98 -3.97
C ARG A 9 21.47 33.47 -4.89
N CYS A 10 20.43 32.82 -4.36
CA CYS A 10 19.14 32.68 -5.07
C CYS A 10 17.95 32.28 -4.20
N VAL A 11 17.92 32.64 -2.91
CA VAL A 11 16.71 32.48 -2.09
C VAL A 11 16.50 33.73 -1.24
N ALA A 12 16.20 34.86 -1.88
CA ALA A 12 15.70 36.04 -1.19
C ALA A 12 15.06 37.02 -2.17
N ARG A 13 13.96 36.64 -2.83
CA ARG A 13 13.07 37.62 -3.49
C ARG A 13 11.74 37.00 -3.89
N ALA A 14 10.81 36.84 -2.96
CA ALA A 14 9.36 36.76 -3.25
C ALA A 14 8.54 36.73 -1.95
N VAL A 15 8.64 37.77 -1.13
CA VAL A 15 7.59 38.09 -0.15
C VAL A 15 7.53 39.60 -0.06
N ARG A 16 6.67 40.23 -0.86
CA ARG A 16 5.99 41.51 -0.53
C ARG A 16 4.87 41.77 -1.54
N SER A 17 3.75 42.09 -0.93
CA SER A 17 2.51 42.71 -1.46
C SER A 17 1.43 41.73 -1.96
N ALA A 18 0.35 41.54 -1.16
CA ALA A 18 -0.83 42.41 -1.32
C ALA A 18 -1.80 42.16 -0.14
N THR A 19 -1.82 43.10 0.78
CA THR A 19 -2.94 43.35 1.68
C THR A 19 -3.96 44.22 0.92
N THR A 20 -5.18 43.67 0.76
CA THR A 20 -6.36 44.51 0.51
C THR A 20 -7.54 43.91 1.24
N THR A 21 -7.99 44.64 2.21
CA THR A 21 -9.20 44.47 3.00
C THR A 21 -10.44 44.75 2.15
N SER A 22 -11.45 43.87 2.20
CA SER A 22 -12.83 44.29 1.97
C SER A 22 -13.77 43.56 2.96
N LYS A 23 -14.42 44.37 3.78
CA LYS A 23 -15.57 44.02 4.61
C LYS A 23 -16.78 43.82 3.71
N ALA A 24 -17.56 42.74 3.93
CA ALA A 24 -18.97 42.73 3.62
C ALA A 24 -19.71 41.76 4.55
N SER A 25 -20.55 42.32 5.29
CA SER A 25 -21.79 42.05 5.99
C SER A 25 -22.46 40.67 5.86
N SER A 26 -22.81 40.17 7.03
CA SER A 26 -23.74 39.07 7.33
C SER A 26 -25.16 39.31 6.81
N SER A 27 -25.77 38.32 6.19
CA SER A 27 -27.22 38.11 6.24
C SER A 27 -27.53 36.62 6.24
N SER A 28 -28.12 36.20 7.35
CA SER A 28 -28.73 34.87 7.56
C SER A 28 -29.99 34.70 6.74
N SER A 29 -30.09 33.64 5.96
CA SER A 29 -31.37 33.10 5.52
C SER A 29 -31.33 31.58 5.52
N SER A 30 -32.07 31.02 6.47
CA SER A 30 -32.41 29.60 6.53
C SER A 30 -33.32 29.23 5.35
N SER A 31 -32.88 28.32 4.48
CA SER A 31 -33.78 27.63 3.57
C SER A 31 -33.65 26.12 3.77
N ARG A 32 -34.73 25.53 4.26
CA ARG A 32 -35.00 24.09 4.27
C ARG A 32 -34.90 23.55 2.85
N ALA A 33 -33.95 22.66 2.59
CA ALA A 33 -33.92 21.88 1.38
C ALA A 33 -34.82 20.66 1.56
N SER A 34 -35.95 20.65 0.84
CA SER A 34 -36.81 19.51 0.66
C SER A 34 -36.12 18.45 -0.18
N SER A 35 -36.04 17.23 0.34
CA SER A 35 -35.65 16.04 -0.38
C SER A 35 -36.62 15.73 -1.50
N SER A 36 -36.30 16.07 -2.74
CA SER A 36 -37.01 15.53 -3.91
C SER A 36 -36.31 14.27 -4.36
N SER A 37 -36.93 13.12 -4.12
CA SER A 37 -36.64 11.86 -4.78
C SER A 37 -36.87 12.05 -6.30
N ARG A 38 -35.80 12.25 -7.05
CA ARG A 38 -35.86 12.11 -8.51
C ARG A 38 -35.94 10.63 -8.84
N ALA A 39 -37.14 10.21 -9.27
CA ALA A 39 -37.32 8.97 -9.99
C ALA A 39 -36.46 9.00 -11.26
N TRP A 40 -35.55 8.06 -11.37
CA TRP A 40 -34.81 7.79 -12.60
C TRP A 40 -35.80 7.26 -13.64
N VAL A 41 -36.10 8.07 -14.65
CA VAL A 41 -36.79 7.64 -15.86
C VAL A 41 -35.75 7.09 -16.81
N GLY A 42 -35.94 5.83 -17.22
CA GLY A 42 -35.01 5.03 -17.95
C GLY A 42 -34.54 5.62 -19.29
N GLU A 43 -33.25 5.79 -19.43
CA GLU A 43 -32.56 5.60 -20.69
C GLU A 43 -32.26 4.10 -20.82
N THR A 44 -32.49 3.55 -22.02
CA THR A 44 -32.18 2.16 -22.36
C THR A 44 -30.69 1.90 -22.11
N ALA A 45 -30.38 1.47 -20.90
CA ALA A 45 -29.06 1.00 -20.53
C ALA A 45 -28.76 -0.20 -21.43
N THR A 46 -27.77 -0.03 -22.32
CA THR A 46 -27.01 -1.16 -22.85
C THR A 46 -26.58 -1.97 -21.64
N ASN A 47 -27.09 -3.22 -21.54
CA ASN A 47 -26.87 -4.12 -20.42
C ASN A 47 -25.38 -4.08 -20.02
N PRO A 48 -24.99 -3.55 -18.83
CA PRO A 48 -23.59 -3.44 -18.47
C PRO A 48 -23.00 -4.86 -18.52
N ARG A 49 -21.91 -5.03 -19.27
CA ARG A 49 -21.25 -6.32 -19.39
C ARG A 49 -20.70 -6.67 -18.02
N GLY A 50 -21.43 -7.50 -17.29
CA GLY A 50 -21.05 -8.18 -16.07
C GLY A 50 -20.47 -7.32 -14.94
N ARG A 51 -20.65 -7.76 -13.71
CA ARG A 51 -20.08 -7.15 -12.50
C ARG A 51 -18.79 -7.85 -12.10
N VAL A 52 -17.82 -7.10 -11.61
CA VAL A 52 -16.55 -7.61 -11.07
C VAL A 52 -16.43 -7.23 -9.61
N ALA A 53 -16.21 -8.21 -8.74
CA ALA A 53 -15.85 -8.00 -7.35
C ALA A 53 -14.33 -8.13 -7.18
N VAL A 54 -13.67 -7.11 -6.63
CA VAL A 54 -12.28 -7.18 -6.21
C VAL A 54 -12.23 -7.12 -4.69
N VAL A 55 -11.74 -8.18 -4.05
CA VAL A 55 -11.71 -8.30 -2.59
C VAL A 55 -10.29 -8.09 -2.09
N GLY A 56 -10.07 -6.91 -1.51
CA GLY A 56 -8.80 -6.39 -1.06
C GLY A 56 -8.35 -5.17 -1.88
N GLY A 57 -8.32 -3.99 -1.26
CA GLY A 57 -7.91 -2.72 -1.86
C GLY A 57 -6.42 -2.42 -1.67
N GLY A 58 -5.55 -3.45 -1.62
CA GLY A 58 -4.11 -3.32 -1.65
C GLY A 58 -3.58 -3.03 -3.06
N ALA A 59 -2.26 -2.98 -3.23
CA ALA A 59 -1.62 -2.65 -4.50
C ALA A 59 -2.06 -3.56 -5.67
N SER A 60 -2.23 -4.86 -5.43
CA SER A 60 -2.70 -5.80 -6.46
C SER A 60 -4.16 -5.57 -6.84
N GLY A 61 -5.03 -5.40 -5.84
CA GLY A 61 -6.47 -5.20 -6.07
C GLY A 61 -6.77 -3.87 -6.74
N THR A 62 -6.12 -2.77 -6.31
CA THR A 62 -6.32 -1.44 -6.94
C THR A 62 -5.79 -1.40 -8.36
N ALA A 63 -4.63 -2.01 -8.63
CA ALA A 63 -4.09 -2.12 -9.99
C ALA A 63 -5.03 -2.93 -10.89
N CYS A 64 -5.53 -4.07 -10.42
CA CYS A 64 -6.46 -4.93 -11.16
C CYS A 64 -7.79 -4.20 -11.43
N ALA A 65 -8.42 -3.65 -10.39
CA ALA A 65 -9.72 -2.98 -10.49
C ALA A 65 -9.68 -1.80 -11.47
N ARG A 66 -8.64 -0.95 -11.36
CA ARG A 66 -8.45 0.20 -12.23
C ARG A 66 -8.26 -0.21 -13.69
N GLU A 67 -7.47 -1.26 -13.94
CA GLU A 67 -7.18 -1.70 -15.28
C GLU A 67 -8.41 -2.34 -15.95
N ILE A 68 -9.20 -3.15 -15.24
CA ILE A 68 -10.47 -3.69 -15.73
C ILE A 68 -11.44 -2.55 -16.06
N ALA A 69 -11.65 -1.61 -15.13
CA ALA A 69 -12.57 -0.49 -15.36
C ALA A 69 -12.14 0.40 -16.53
N ARG A 70 -10.83 0.54 -16.77
CA ARG A 70 -10.30 1.33 -17.88
C ARG A 70 -10.49 0.63 -19.25
N ARG A 71 -10.41 -0.71 -19.30
CA ARG A 71 -10.45 -1.49 -20.56
C ARG A 71 -11.84 -1.99 -20.92
N THR A 72 -12.75 -2.02 -19.97
CA THR A 72 -14.07 -2.64 -20.16
C THR A 72 -15.19 -1.71 -19.74
N SER A 73 -16.43 -2.05 -20.09
CA SER A 73 -17.64 -1.40 -19.58
C SER A 73 -18.25 -2.12 -18.37
N ARG A 74 -17.46 -2.98 -17.69
CA ARG A 74 -17.92 -3.74 -16.52
C ARG A 74 -18.09 -2.81 -15.31
N GLU A 75 -19.06 -3.10 -14.50
CA GLU A 75 -19.22 -2.50 -13.18
C GLU A 75 -18.20 -3.15 -12.22
N VAL A 76 -17.23 -2.39 -11.72
CA VAL A 76 -16.21 -2.89 -10.82
C VAL A 76 -16.47 -2.39 -9.40
N CYS A 77 -16.51 -3.31 -8.43
CA CYS A 77 -16.67 -3.01 -7.02
C CYS A 77 -15.46 -3.53 -6.24
N VAL A 78 -14.82 -2.67 -5.44
CA VAL A 78 -13.70 -3.03 -4.55
C VAL A 78 -14.21 -3.11 -3.13
N PHE A 79 -14.01 -4.25 -2.46
CA PHE A 79 -14.30 -4.45 -1.04
C PHE A 79 -12.98 -4.47 -0.26
N ASP A 80 -12.81 -3.57 0.69
CA ASP A 80 -11.62 -3.53 1.56
C ASP A 80 -12.03 -3.51 3.04
N ALA A 81 -11.42 -4.41 3.82
CA ALA A 81 -11.66 -4.49 5.26
C ALA A 81 -11.11 -3.30 6.05
N GLY A 82 -10.13 -2.59 5.48
CA GLY A 82 -9.54 -1.39 6.04
C GLY A 82 -10.42 -0.15 5.86
N ARG A 83 -10.23 0.84 6.71
CA ARG A 83 -10.85 2.17 6.55
C ARG A 83 -10.25 2.95 5.39
N ALA A 84 -9.01 2.64 5.04
CA ALA A 84 -8.24 3.22 3.95
C ALA A 84 -7.73 2.11 3.04
N LEU A 85 -7.62 2.38 1.75
CA LEU A 85 -7.01 1.48 0.79
C LEU A 85 -5.51 1.33 1.04
N GLY A 86 -4.89 0.37 0.37
CA GLY A 86 -3.43 0.22 0.34
C GLY A 86 -2.92 -1.01 1.05
N GLY A 87 -3.63 -1.55 2.04
CA GLY A 87 -3.11 -2.69 2.80
C GLY A 87 -1.70 -2.39 3.33
N ARG A 88 -0.68 -3.14 2.87
CA ARG A 88 0.73 -2.93 3.24
C ARG A 88 1.40 -1.69 2.59
N ALA A 89 0.74 -1.02 1.66
CA ALA A 89 1.16 0.27 1.12
C ALA A 89 0.39 1.46 1.75
N SER A 90 -0.45 1.20 2.76
CA SER A 90 -1.23 2.26 3.41
C SER A 90 -0.33 3.20 4.23
N ALA A 91 -0.74 4.46 4.30
CA ALA A 91 -0.13 5.45 5.17
C ALA A 91 -0.90 5.60 6.48
N ARG A 92 -0.22 6.06 7.52
CA ARG A 92 -0.82 6.55 8.76
C ARG A 92 -0.75 8.07 8.76
N GLU A 93 -1.88 8.72 9.09
CA GLU A 93 -1.98 10.17 9.17
C GLU A 93 -2.33 10.62 10.58
N ALA A 94 -1.75 11.75 11.00
CA ALA A 94 -2.08 12.50 12.21
C ALA A 94 -1.92 14.00 11.93
N SER A 95 -2.33 14.85 12.87
CA SER A 95 -2.23 16.31 12.76
C SER A 95 -0.80 16.82 12.52
N VAL A 96 0.20 16.07 12.96
CA VAL A 96 1.63 16.41 12.86
C VAL A 96 2.28 15.94 11.56
N GLY A 97 1.63 15.05 10.79
CA GLY A 97 2.18 14.55 9.53
C GLY A 97 1.65 13.18 9.12
N ARG A 98 2.38 12.55 8.22
CA ARG A 98 2.01 11.27 7.60
C ARG A 98 3.22 10.35 7.52
N TRP A 99 2.98 9.04 7.66
CA TRP A 99 4.00 8.00 7.60
C TRP A 99 3.56 6.87 6.67
N ASP A 100 4.39 6.52 5.70
CA ASP A 100 4.26 5.29 4.93
C ASP A 100 4.97 4.18 5.74
N HIS A 101 4.21 3.53 6.61
CA HIS A 101 4.73 2.56 7.58
C HIS A 101 4.80 1.12 7.05
N GLY A 102 4.55 0.94 5.76
CA GLY A 102 4.72 -0.30 5.02
C GLY A 102 5.61 -0.07 3.80
N ALA A 103 5.07 -0.16 2.58
CA ALA A 103 5.83 0.16 1.36
C ALA A 103 6.10 1.67 1.29
N ALA A 104 7.35 2.05 1.57
CA ALA A 104 7.72 3.46 1.70
C ALA A 104 7.85 4.18 0.36
N PHE A 105 8.16 3.45 -0.73
CA PHE A 105 8.38 3.99 -2.08
C PHE A 105 8.26 2.87 -3.13
N ALA A 106 8.16 3.26 -4.39
CA ALA A 106 8.42 2.41 -5.55
C ALA A 106 9.81 2.72 -6.10
N ALA A 107 10.64 1.71 -6.31
CA ALA A 107 11.95 1.86 -6.93
C ALA A 107 11.86 1.41 -8.41
N ALA A 108 12.45 2.21 -9.30
CA ALA A 108 12.69 1.85 -10.69
C ALA A 108 14.20 1.71 -10.86
N ALA A 109 14.67 0.51 -11.22
CA ALA A 109 16.08 0.28 -11.51
C ALA A 109 16.55 1.17 -12.69
N PRO A 110 17.82 1.59 -12.74
CA PRO A 110 18.39 2.19 -13.93
C PRO A 110 18.18 1.28 -15.14
N SER A 111 18.09 1.86 -16.33
CA SER A 111 18.00 1.09 -17.57
C SER A 111 19.39 0.57 -17.93
N ASP A 112 19.83 -0.51 -17.31
CA ASP A 112 20.97 -1.26 -17.80
C ASP A 112 20.54 -2.07 -19.04
N GLU A 113 21.40 -2.16 -20.04
CA GLU A 113 21.12 -2.84 -21.33
C GLU A 113 20.69 -4.31 -21.13
N ASP A 114 21.13 -4.95 -20.05
CA ASP A 114 20.78 -6.35 -19.72
C ASP A 114 19.37 -6.53 -19.13
N ASP A 115 18.72 -5.47 -18.63
CA ASP A 115 17.37 -5.51 -18.07
C ASP A 115 16.28 -5.14 -19.11
N GLU A 116 16.64 -4.72 -20.33
CA GLU A 116 15.68 -4.36 -21.37
C GLU A 116 14.85 -5.55 -21.88
N ASP A 117 15.32 -6.76 -21.72
CA ASP A 117 14.62 -7.99 -22.10
C ASP A 117 13.64 -8.51 -21.03
N ASP A 118 13.68 -8.01 -19.79
CA ASP A 118 12.71 -8.40 -18.74
C ASP A 118 11.38 -7.65 -18.93
N GLU A 119 10.36 -8.39 -19.42
CA GLU A 119 9.01 -7.87 -19.62
C GLU A 119 8.40 -7.30 -18.32
N ASP A 120 8.72 -7.88 -17.18
CA ASP A 120 8.24 -7.45 -15.87
C ASP A 120 8.85 -6.12 -15.46
N GLU A 121 10.14 -5.91 -15.76
CA GLU A 121 10.79 -4.61 -15.48
C GLU A 121 10.22 -3.53 -16.38
N ARG A 122 10.00 -3.81 -17.66
CA ARG A 122 9.35 -2.86 -18.58
C ARG A 122 7.95 -2.49 -18.12
N ALA A 123 7.15 -3.49 -17.75
CA ALA A 123 5.79 -3.26 -17.25
C ALA A 123 5.77 -2.46 -15.95
N TRP A 124 6.70 -2.74 -15.03
CA TRP A 124 6.85 -2.02 -13.77
C TRP A 124 7.27 -0.56 -13.97
N ARG A 125 8.28 -0.30 -14.82
CA ARG A 125 8.69 1.07 -15.19
C ARG A 125 7.55 1.84 -15.85
N ALA A 126 6.90 1.25 -16.83
CA ALA A 126 5.77 1.87 -17.52
C ALA A 126 4.64 2.23 -16.54
N TRP A 127 4.37 1.39 -15.53
CA TRP A 127 3.39 1.68 -14.49
C TRP A 127 3.80 2.86 -13.62
N ILE A 128 5.07 2.94 -13.18
CA ILE A 128 5.60 4.07 -12.40
C ILE A 128 5.53 5.38 -13.21
N GLU A 129 5.98 5.34 -14.47
CA GLU A 129 5.98 6.50 -15.36
C GLU A 129 4.57 7.04 -15.62
N GLU A 130 3.60 6.12 -15.81
CA GLU A 130 2.19 6.50 -15.96
C GLU A 130 1.67 7.20 -14.70
N LYS A 131 1.98 6.65 -13.53
CA LYS A 131 1.64 7.24 -12.24
C LYS A 131 2.30 8.63 -12.06
N ALA A 132 3.56 8.75 -12.42
CA ALA A 132 4.30 10.01 -12.35
C ALA A 132 3.74 11.06 -13.30
N ARG A 133 3.42 10.68 -14.56
CA ARG A 133 2.84 11.56 -15.56
C ARG A 133 1.47 12.08 -15.17
N ARG A 134 0.70 11.29 -14.40
CA ARG A 134 -0.60 11.70 -13.83
C ARG A 134 -0.48 12.53 -12.55
N GLY A 135 0.73 12.75 -12.03
CA GLY A 135 0.95 13.41 -10.74
C GLY A 135 0.47 12.59 -9.53
N GLU A 136 0.33 11.28 -9.70
CA GLU A 136 -0.07 10.34 -8.65
C GLU A 136 1.12 9.91 -7.80
N MET A 137 2.32 9.88 -8.41
CA MET A 137 3.60 9.66 -7.77
C MET A 137 4.60 10.75 -8.18
N HIS A 138 5.51 11.06 -7.29
CA HIS A 138 6.60 12.00 -7.58
C HIS A 138 7.94 11.39 -7.20
N ARG A 139 8.98 11.74 -7.95
CA ARG A 139 10.32 11.32 -7.62
C ARG A 139 10.70 11.87 -6.25
N TRP A 140 11.10 11.00 -5.37
CA TRP A 140 11.61 11.33 -4.06
C TRP A 140 13.12 11.53 -4.18
N TYR A 141 13.52 12.80 -4.23
CA TYR A 141 14.91 13.19 -4.35
C TYR A 141 15.57 13.09 -2.98
N GLY A 142 16.75 12.49 -2.94
CA GLY A 142 17.54 12.39 -1.74
C GLY A 142 18.99 12.65 -2.04
N PRO A 143 19.88 12.60 -1.09
CA PRO A 143 20.72 11.43 -1.00
C PRO A 143 20.07 10.34 -0.17
N PHE A 144 20.31 9.09 -0.58
CA PHE A 144 20.08 7.89 0.21
C PHE A 144 21.44 7.35 0.66
N ALA A 145 21.46 6.57 1.74
CA ALA A 145 22.70 6.10 2.31
C ALA A 145 22.58 4.67 2.87
N THR A 146 23.72 4.02 3.06
CA THR A 146 23.88 2.89 3.95
C THR A 146 24.60 3.36 5.21
N VAL A 147 23.98 3.14 6.35
CA VAL A 147 24.57 3.35 7.70
C VAL A 147 25.02 2.00 8.22
N ARG A 148 26.33 1.84 8.37
CA ARG A 148 26.93 0.57 8.82
C ARG A 148 27.55 0.73 10.19
N TRP A 149 27.19 -0.15 11.11
CA TRP A 149 27.83 -0.26 12.41
C TRP A 149 29.11 -1.12 12.27
N GLY A 150 30.20 -0.65 12.84
CA GLY A 150 31.49 -1.34 12.84
C GLY A 150 32.19 -1.26 14.19
N ARG A 151 33.32 -1.96 14.32
CA ARG A 151 34.14 -1.94 15.56
C ARG A 151 34.70 -0.56 15.89
N ASP A 152 34.98 0.24 14.85
CA ASP A 152 35.62 1.56 14.97
C ASP A 152 34.60 2.71 14.94
N GLY A 153 33.30 2.42 15.00
CA GLY A 153 32.22 3.41 14.97
C GLY A 153 31.20 3.19 13.85
N VAL A 154 30.55 4.26 13.39
CA VAL A 154 29.53 4.23 12.34
C VAL A 154 30.07 4.83 11.05
N ALA A 155 29.90 4.13 9.94
CA ALA A 155 30.19 4.62 8.62
C ALA A 155 28.89 4.95 7.87
N VAL A 156 28.87 6.08 7.15
CA VAL A 156 27.77 6.48 6.26
C VAL A 156 28.32 6.47 4.83
N VAL A 157 27.72 5.65 3.98
CA VAL A 157 28.10 5.53 2.57
C VAL A 157 26.91 6.00 1.74
N ALA A 158 27.11 7.00 0.88
CA ALA A 158 26.10 7.43 -0.07
C ALA A 158 25.77 6.29 -1.04
N GLU A 159 24.49 6.08 -1.33
CA GLU A 159 24.04 5.11 -2.33
C GLU A 159 23.89 5.78 -3.69
N GLU A 160 24.47 5.17 -4.72
CA GLU A 160 24.00 5.31 -6.09
C GLU A 160 22.76 4.43 -6.21
N SER A 161 21.59 5.02 -6.02
CA SER A 161 20.36 4.25 -5.89
C SER A 161 19.45 4.44 -7.10
N ASP A 162 18.62 3.43 -7.32
CA ASP A 162 17.46 3.45 -8.21
C ASP A 162 16.61 4.71 -7.98
N ALA A 163 15.94 5.19 -9.02
CA ALA A 163 14.98 6.27 -8.86
C ALA A 163 13.84 5.83 -7.94
N ARG A 164 13.65 6.54 -6.83
CA ARG A 164 12.59 6.26 -5.85
C ARG A 164 11.42 7.22 -6.06
N PHE A 165 10.21 6.67 -6.04
CA PHE A 165 8.97 7.42 -6.23
C PHE A 165 8.05 7.20 -5.05
N ALA A 166 7.48 8.28 -4.53
CA ALA A 166 6.51 8.25 -3.44
C ALA A 166 5.14 8.73 -3.93
N TRP A 167 4.08 8.17 -3.35
CA TRP A 167 2.71 8.65 -3.58
C TRP A 167 2.52 10.04 -2.98
N SER A 168 1.82 10.89 -3.71
CA SER A 168 1.55 12.26 -3.26
C SER A 168 0.05 12.55 -3.26
N PRO A 169 -0.59 12.66 -2.09
CA PRO A 169 -0.01 12.70 -0.74
C PRO A 169 0.19 11.32 -0.10
N SER A 170 -0.52 10.26 -0.51
CA SER A 170 -0.44 8.89 -0.01
C SER A 170 -1.04 7.89 -0.98
N PHE A 171 -0.73 6.61 -0.81
CA PHE A 171 -1.31 5.53 -1.60
C PHE A 171 -2.85 5.58 -1.59
N ASP A 172 -3.48 5.62 -0.40
CA ASP A 172 -4.95 5.62 -0.29
C ASP A 172 -5.57 6.80 -1.05
N ALA A 173 -5.09 8.02 -0.82
CA ALA A 173 -5.66 9.21 -1.44
C ALA A 173 -5.55 9.19 -2.98
N VAL A 174 -4.43 8.68 -3.48
CA VAL A 174 -4.17 8.57 -4.93
C VAL A 174 -5.03 7.47 -5.56
N GLU A 175 -4.98 6.26 -5.01
CA GLU A 175 -5.68 5.13 -5.62
C GLU A 175 -7.20 5.26 -5.48
N ARG A 176 -7.69 5.79 -4.37
CA ARG A 176 -9.12 6.07 -4.21
C ARG A 176 -9.63 7.02 -5.30
N ARG A 177 -8.96 8.16 -5.49
CA ARG A 177 -9.31 9.11 -6.54
C ARG A 177 -9.21 8.48 -7.93
N ALA A 178 -8.18 7.67 -8.17
CA ALA A 178 -7.99 7.03 -9.46
C ALA A 178 -9.08 5.99 -9.77
N LEU A 179 -9.52 5.23 -8.77
CA LEU A 179 -10.62 4.27 -8.89
C LEU A 179 -11.96 4.99 -9.08
N GLU A 180 -12.24 6.03 -8.28
CA GLU A 180 -13.45 6.83 -8.40
C GLU A 180 -13.56 7.49 -9.80
N ASN A 181 -12.46 8.05 -10.30
CA ASN A 181 -12.40 8.63 -11.65
C ASN A 181 -12.59 7.58 -12.77
N ALA A 182 -12.28 6.31 -12.49
CA ALA A 182 -12.54 5.19 -13.40
C ALA A 182 -13.95 4.59 -13.24
N GLY A 183 -14.80 5.16 -12.38
CA GLY A 183 -16.16 4.68 -12.13
C GLY A 183 -16.22 3.42 -11.26
N VAL A 184 -15.15 3.09 -10.53
CA VAL A 184 -15.09 1.95 -9.61
C VAL A 184 -15.79 2.30 -8.30
N ASP A 185 -16.69 1.44 -7.84
CA ASP A 185 -17.30 1.55 -6.52
C ASP A 185 -16.38 1.01 -5.44
N VAL A 186 -15.99 1.84 -4.47
CA VAL A 186 -15.03 1.48 -3.41
C VAL A 186 -15.73 1.36 -2.07
N ARG A 187 -15.81 0.14 -1.54
CA ARG A 187 -16.39 -0.21 -0.24
C ARG A 187 -15.27 -0.37 0.80
N SER A 188 -14.95 0.69 1.52
CA SER A 188 -14.03 0.62 2.67
C SER A 188 -14.75 0.17 3.93
N SER A 189 -14.00 -0.38 4.90
CA SER A 189 -14.53 -1.00 6.11
C SER A 189 -15.53 -2.14 5.83
N ALA A 190 -15.44 -2.73 4.64
CA ALA A 190 -16.28 -3.83 4.16
C ALA A 190 -15.47 -5.13 4.17
N ARG A 191 -15.51 -5.83 5.30
CA ARG A 191 -14.81 -7.10 5.46
C ARG A 191 -15.62 -8.23 4.84
N VAL A 192 -15.13 -8.82 3.75
CA VAL A 192 -15.76 -9.98 3.13
C VAL A 192 -15.63 -11.19 4.08
N VAL A 193 -16.77 -11.81 4.36
CA VAL A 193 -16.91 -12.94 5.29
C VAL A 193 -17.33 -14.22 4.60
N GLY A 194 -17.73 -14.17 3.33
CA GLY A 194 -18.08 -15.34 2.54
C GLY A 194 -18.64 -14.97 1.18
N PHE A 195 -18.96 -16.02 0.43
CA PHE A 195 -19.49 -15.92 -0.92
C PHE A 195 -20.67 -16.89 -1.08
N ALA A 196 -21.44 -16.73 -2.12
CA ALA A 196 -22.42 -17.73 -2.55
C ALA A 196 -22.42 -17.78 -4.07
N ARG A 197 -22.27 -18.99 -4.63
CA ARG A 197 -22.35 -19.23 -6.08
C ARG A 197 -23.79 -19.34 -6.51
N ASP A 198 -24.07 -18.80 -7.66
CA ASP A 198 -25.31 -19.00 -8.42
C ASP A 198 -24.92 -19.66 -9.74
N ASP A 199 -24.92 -20.99 -9.76
CA ASP A 199 -24.48 -21.79 -10.90
C ASP A 199 -25.47 -21.72 -12.08
N GLU A 200 -26.75 -21.41 -11.82
CA GLU A 200 -27.74 -21.22 -12.87
C GLU A 200 -27.47 -19.98 -13.70
N ASN A 201 -27.08 -18.88 -13.03
CA ASN A 201 -26.77 -17.60 -13.68
C ASN A 201 -25.26 -17.41 -13.93
N GLY A 202 -24.40 -18.32 -13.47
CA GLY A 202 -22.96 -18.22 -13.60
C GLY A 202 -22.37 -17.03 -12.83
N THR A 203 -22.96 -16.66 -11.70
CA THR A 203 -22.54 -15.50 -10.89
C THR A 203 -22.17 -15.87 -9.47
N VAL A 204 -21.60 -14.91 -8.75
CA VAL A 204 -21.24 -15.01 -7.34
C VAL A 204 -21.84 -13.84 -6.58
N SER A 205 -22.33 -14.10 -5.38
CA SER A 205 -22.69 -13.09 -4.39
C SER A 205 -21.57 -12.95 -3.36
N VAL A 206 -21.27 -11.72 -2.96
CA VAL A 206 -20.26 -11.38 -1.93
C VAL A 206 -20.98 -10.99 -0.66
N ARG A 207 -20.70 -11.69 0.45
CA ARG A 207 -21.18 -11.35 1.79
C ARG A 207 -20.08 -10.59 2.52
N HIS A 208 -20.41 -9.42 3.02
CA HIS A 208 -19.47 -8.57 3.75
C HIS A 208 -20.10 -7.95 4.99
N GLU A 209 -19.28 -7.69 5.98
CA GLU A 209 -19.65 -6.94 7.18
C GLU A 209 -19.07 -5.53 7.09
N THR A 210 -19.94 -4.54 7.31
CA THR A 210 -19.52 -3.15 7.47
C THR A 210 -19.60 -2.77 8.94
N TYR A 211 -18.55 -2.17 9.48
CA TYR A 211 -18.52 -1.80 10.89
C TYR A 211 -19.70 -0.88 11.24
N GLY A 212 -20.53 -1.31 12.21
CA GLY A 212 -21.71 -0.59 12.67
C GLY A 212 -22.98 -0.77 11.84
N GLU A 213 -22.92 -1.46 10.68
CA GLU A 213 -24.07 -1.64 9.78
C GLU A 213 -24.53 -3.09 9.63
N GLY A 214 -23.72 -4.06 10.13
CA GLY A 214 -24.01 -5.48 10.03
C GLY A 214 -23.60 -6.13 8.72
N GLU A 215 -24.10 -7.36 8.49
CA GLU A 215 -23.81 -8.14 7.28
C GLU A 215 -24.71 -7.71 6.12
N ARG A 216 -24.11 -7.62 4.93
CA ARG A 216 -24.80 -7.34 3.66
C ARG A 216 -24.36 -8.33 2.60
N THR A 217 -25.21 -8.54 1.60
CA THR A 217 -24.92 -9.37 0.44
C THR A 217 -25.11 -8.57 -0.84
N GLU A 218 -24.12 -8.60 -1.70
CA GLU A 218 -24.19 -8.04 -3.04
C GLU A 218 -24.03 -9.15 -4.07
N SER A 219 -24.89 -9.19 -5.09
CA SER A 219 -25.02 -10.31 -6.01
C SER A 219 -24.70 -9.94 -7.46
N GLY A 220 -24.59 -10.96 -8.33
CA GLY A 220 -24.47 -10.79 -9.77
C GLY A 220 -23.04 -10.54 -10.26
N PHE A 221 -22.00 -10.93 -9.52
CA PHE A 221 -20.62 -10.82 -9.95
C PHE A 221 -20.25 -12.00 -10.88
N GLU A 222 -19.90 -11.71 -12.13
CA GLU A 222 -19.44 -12.69 -13.12
C GLU A 222 -17.92 -12.96 -12.98
N CYS A 223 -17.22 -12.12 -12.25
CA CYS A 223 -15.80 -12.26 -11.98
C CYS A 223 -15.50 -11.84 -10.53
N VAL A 224 -14.67 -12.62 -9.84
CA VAL A 224 -14.19 -12.34 -8.48
C VAL A 224 -12.68 -12.35 -8.45
N VAL A 225 -12.06 -11.28 -7.97
CA VAL A 225 -10.61 -11.16 -7.80
C VAL A 225 -10.29 -11.15 -6.31
N LEU A 226 -9.62 -12.19 -5.84
CA LEU A 226 -9.19 -12.36 -4.45
C LEU A 226 -7.81 -11.72 -4.26
N ALA A 227 -7.79 -10.47 -3.82
CA ALA A 227 -6.57 -9.68 -3.62
C ALA A 227 -6.15 -9.60 -2.14
N ASP A 228 -6.85 -10.30 -1.25
CA ASP A 228 -6.50 -10.45 0.17
C ASP A 228 -6.25 -11.94 0.50
N LYS A 229 -4.99 -12.28 0.79
CA LYS A 229 -4.60 -13.63 1.19
C LYS A 229 -5.34 -14.13 2.43
N ASN A 230 -5.78 -13.22 3.31
CA ASN A 230 -6.49 -13.59 4.55
C ASN A 230 -7.85 -14.24 4.30
N LEU A 231 -8.43 -14.13 3.09
CA LEU A 231 -9.65 -14.82 2.70
C LEU A 231 -9.52 -16.36 2.79
N ALA A 232 -8.30 -16.88 2.61
CA ALA A 232 -7.99 -18.30 2.76
C ALA A 232 -7.63 -18.72 4.20
N THR A 233 -7.51 -17.75 5.13
CA THR A 233 -7.18 -18.03 6.53
C THR A 233 -8.40 -18.55 7.26
N ARG A 234 -8.32 -19.76 7.82
CA ARG A 234 -9.40 -20.34 8.62
C ARG A 234 -9.46 -19.67 9.99
N ARG A 235 -10.64 -19.21 10.34
CA ARG A 235 -10.99 -18.71 11.67
C ARG A 235 -12.13 -19.57 12.19
N ASP A 236 -11.96 -20.17 13.36
CA ASP A 236 -12.93 -21.09 13.92
C ASP A 236 -13.31 -22.23 12.93
N GLY A 237 -12.32 -22.68 12.16
CA GLY A 237 -12.45 -23.78 11.20
C GLY A 237 -12.92 -23.39 9.79
N VAL A 238 -13.37 -22.15 9.56
CA VAL A 238 -13.93 -21.71 8.27
C VAL A 238 -13.14 -20.52 7.72
N ALA A 239 -12.87 -20.53 6.41
CA ALA A 239 -12.32 -19.39 5.67
C ALA A 239 -13.39 -18.80 4.75
N ALA A 240 -13.31 -17.49 4.49
CA ALA A 240 -14.27 -16.84 3.60
C ALA A 240 -14.29 -17.47 2.19
N ILE A 241 -13.14 -17.90 1.68
CA ILE A 241 -12.97 -18.52 0.36
C ILE A 241 -13.61 -19.92 0.28
N ASP A 242 -13.78 -20.63 1.40
CA ASP A 242 -14.29 -22.01 1.40
C ASP A 242 -15.68 -22.12 0.74
N SER A 243 -16.45 -21.03 0.73
CA SER A 243 -17.79 -20.96 0.11
C SER A 243 -17.78 -20.71 -1.40
N LEU A 244 -16.60 -20.51 -2.02
CA LEU A 244 -16.45 -20.34 -3.48
C LEU A 244 -16.26 -21.65 -4.22
N ASP A 245 -16.00 -22.76 -3.52
CA ASP A 245 -15.66 -24.07 -4.10
C ASP A 245 -14.46 -23.98 -5.08
N VAL A 246 -13.42 -23.31 -4.65
CA VAL A 246 -12.14 -23.12 -5.36
C VAL A 246 -10.97 -23.67 -4.51
N GLU A 247 -11.02 -24.93 -4.14
CA GLU A 247 -10.10 -25.55 -3.17
C GLU A 247 -8.65 -25.54 -3.66
N ASP A 248 -8.40 -25.61 -4.94
CA ASP A 248 -7.07 -25.46 -5.55
C ASP A 248 -6.47 -24.08 -5.24
N ILE A 249 -7.21 -23.01 -5.50
CA ILE A 249 -6.80 -21.64 -5.16
C ILE A 249 -6.66 -21.46 -3.64
N ALA A 250 -7.65 -21.94 -2.88
CA ALA A 250 -7.64 -21.83 -1.43
C ALA A 250 -6.44 -22.56 -0.80
N THR A 251 -6.10 -23.74 -1.31
CA THR A 251 -4.96 -24.53 -0.84
C THR A 251 -3.64 -23.85 -1.21
N ALA A 252 -3.49 -23.33 -2.43
CA ALA A 252 -2.31 -22.60 -2.85
C ALA A 252 -2.11 -21.34 -1.99
N MET A 253 -3.15 -20.54 -1.75
CA MET A 253 -3.09 -19.36 -0.89
C MET A 253 -2.74 -19.72 0.58
N ARG A 254 -3.29 -20.80 1.12
CA ARG A 254 -2.97 -21.27 2.48
C ARG A 254 -1.53 -21.75 2.61
N GLY A 255 -0.99 -22.35 1.56
CA GLY A 255 0.39 -22.84 1.49
C GLY A 255 1.45 -21.75 1.54
N VAL A 256 1.09 -20.48 1.32
CA VAL A 256 2.06 -19.39 1.32
C VAL A 256 2.49 -19.04 2.74
N SER A 257 3.76 -19.23 3.04
CA SER A 257 4.40 -18.74 4.25
C SER A 257 4.78 -17.27 4.10
N SER A 258 4.85 -16.56 5.22
CA SER A 258 5.23 -15.12 5.24
C SER A 258 6.04 -14.78 6.48
N THR A 259 6.95 -13.82 6.36
CA THR A 259 7.66 -13.23 7.50
C THR A 259 6.95 -11.98 8.00
N PRO A 260 7.01 -11.71 9.33
CA PRO A 260 6.50 -10.48 9.89
C PRO A 260 7.45 -9.31 9.63
N SER A 261 6.95 -8.09 9.82
CA SER A 261 7.75 -6.87 9.92
C SER A 261 7.20 -5.99 11.02
N LEU A 262 8.05 -5.16 11.60
CA LEU A 262 7.71 -4.14 12.57
C LEU A 262 8.14 -2.78 12.04
N ALA A 263 7.28 -1.80 12.17
CA ALA A 263 7.55 -0.43 11.77
C ALA A 263 7.36 0.52 12.95
N LEU A 264 8.19 1.53 13.04
CA LEU A 264 8.10 2.60 14.01
C LEU A 264 7.86 3.92 13.29
N MET A 265 6.80 4.61 13.64
CA MET A 265 6.47 5.97 13.19
C MET A 265 6.81 6.94 14.30
N VAL A 266 7.59 7.97 14.03
CA VAL A 266 7.96 8.97 15.04
C VAL A 266 7.79 10.39 14.52
N THR A 267 7.63 11.31 15.49
CA THR A 267 7.82 12.73 15.29
C THR A 267 9.00 13.17 16.17
N LEU A 268 9.94 13.88 15.58
CA LEU A 268 11.10 14.43 16.26
C LEU A 268 10.84 15.89 16.65
N ASN A 269 11.54 16.39 17.70
CA ASN A 269 11.49 17.79 18.13
C ASN A 269 12.12 18.73 17.10
N ARG A 270 13.12 18.27 16.36
CA ARG A 270 13.82 18.98 15.30
C ARG A 270 14.24 18.06 14.16
N ALA A 271 14.62 18.62 13.03
CA ALA A 271 15.26 17.85 11.95
C ALA A 271 16.68 17.44 12.41
N PRO A 272 17.03 16.14 12.29
CA PRO A 272 18.40 15.72 12.50
C PRO A 272 19.30 16.27 11.40
N ALA A 273 20.53 16.69 11.75
CA ALA A 273 21.51 17.23 10.81
C ALA A 273 22.26 16.10 10.09
N VAL A 274 21.56 15.40 9.23
CA VAL A 274 22.06 14.28 8.42
C VAL A 274 21.97 14.60 6.93
N ASP A 275 22.91 14.09 6.13
CA ASP A 275 23.00 14.34 4.70
C ASP A 275 22.23 13.30 3.85
N PHE A 276 21.18 12.69 4.40
CA PHE A 276 20.34 11.73 3.68
C PHE A 276 18.86 11.86 4.07
N VAL A 277 17.99 11.42 3.17
CA VAL A 277 16.53 11.37 3.43
C VAL A 277 16.04 9.97 3.77
N GLY A 278 16.83 8.94 3.52
CA GLY A 278 16.56 7.56 3.90
C GLY A 278 17.85 6.75 3.88
N ALA A 279 17.94 5.76 4.75
CA ALA A 279 19.13 4.91 4.85
C ALA A 279 18.79 3.46 5.17
N GLU A 280 19.47 2.53 4.51
CA GLU A 280 19.61 1.17 5.01
C GLU A 280 20.50 1.16 6.24
N ILE A 281 20.16 0.33 7.21
CA ILE A 281 20.95 0.15 8.44
C ILE A 281 21.49 -1.27 8.42
N VAL A 282 22.79 -1.40 8.40
CA VAL A 282 23.51 -2.67 8.32
C VAL A 282 24.26 -2.90 9.63
N ASP A 283 24.23 -4.15 10.09
CA ASP A 283 24.88 -4.59 11.33
C ASP A 283 24.26 -3.96 12.62
N ASP A 284 22.96 -3.59 12.58
CA ASP A 284 22.15 -3.24 13.76
C ASP A 284 21.18 -4.39 14.10
N ASP A 285 21.03 -4.67 15.39
CA ASP A 285 20.22 -5.79 15.88
C ASP A 285 18.70 -5.55 15.69
N ALA A 286 18.26 -4.30 15.65
CA ALA A 286 16.83 -3.95 15.66
C ALA A 286 16.37 -3.31 14.34
N LEU A 287 17.14 -2.39 13.76
CA LEU A 287 16.72 -1.60 12.60
C LEU A 287 17.42 -2.02 11.31
N GLY A 288 16.64 -2.13 10.23
CA GLY A 288 17.15 -2.38 8.87
C GLY A 288 16.96 -1.19 7.93
N TRP A 289 16.07 -0.25 8.27
CA TRP A 289 15.76 0.92 7.45
C TRP A 289 15.28 2.09 8.30
N MET A 290 15.64 3.32 7.89
CA MET A 290 15.04 4.55 8.41
C MET A 290 14.87 5.59 7.31
N ALA A 291 13.83 6.45 7.43
CA ALA A 291 13.55 7.48 6.42
C ALA A 291 12.83 8.71 6.99
N ASN A 292 13.16 9.85 6.43
CA ASN A 292 12.50 11.13 6.67
C ASN A 292 11.22 11.23 5.84
N GLU A 293 10.08 10.94 6.44
CA GLU A 293 8.77 11.02 5.80
C GLU A 293 8.38 12.44 5.39
N SER A 294 8.87 13.45 6.13
CA SER A 294 8.60 14.86 5.82
C SER A 294 9.33 15.35 4.56
N SER A 295 10.37 14.63 4.10
CA SER A 295 11.09 14.96 2.87
C SER A 295 10.40 14.47 1.59
N LYS A 296 9.37 13.63 1.71
CA LYS A 296 8.65 13.11 0.56
C LYS A 296 7.84 14.20 -0.14
N PRO A 297 7.75 14.18 -1.47
CA PRO A 297 6.99 15.17 -2.24
C PRO A 297 5.52 15.24 -1.83
N GLY A 298 4.97 16.45 -1.76
CA GLY A 298 3.56 16.66 -1.42
C GLY A 298 3.19 16.40 0.03
N ARG A 299 4.18 16.21 0.92
CA ARG A 299 3.97 16.09 2.36
C ARG A 299 4.01 17.46 3.01
N ALA A 300 2.83 17.94 3.45
CA ALA A 300 2.79 19.08 4.37
C ALA A 300 3.23 18.57 5.75
N ALA A 301 4.36 19.04 6.24
CA ALA A 301 4.86 18.65 7.54
C ALA A 301 4.63 19.78 8.55
N ASN A 302 3.73 19.56 9.50
CA ASN A 302 3.63 20.36 10.72
C ASN A 302 4.61 19.84 11.80
N GLY A 303 5.35 18.77 11.49
CA GLY A 303 6.34 18.13 12.35
C GLY A 303 7.40 17.39 11.53
N VAL A 304 8.48 17.00 12.19
CA VAL A 304 9.57 16.22 11.59
C VAL A 304 9.25 14.73 11.75
N CYS A 305 8.66 14.15 10.71
CA CYS A 305 8.19 12.77 10.70
C CYS A 305 9.24 11.82 10.12
N TRP A 306 9.53 10.75 10.86
CA TRP A 306 10.41 9.66 10.42
C TRP A 306 9.72 8.31 10.57
N VAL A 307 10.11 7.37 9.73
CA VAL A 307 9.71 5.97 9.84
C VAL A 307 10.98 5.11 9.97
N ALA A 308 10.90 4.05 10.76
CA ALA A 308 11.93 3.02 10.80
C ALA A 308 11.31 1.64 10.67
N HIS A 309 11.99 0.74 9.97
CA HIS A 309 11.62 -0.66 9.86
C HIS A 309 12.64 -1.54 10.55
N ALA A 310 12.14 -2.54 11.25
CA ALA A 310 12.97 -3.51 11.94
C ALA A 310 13.71 -4.43 10.94
N THR A 311 14.84 -5.00 11.40
CA THR A 311 15.44 -6.16 10.73
C THR A 311 14.46 -7.34 10.73
N GLU A 312 14.61 -8.22 9.74
CA GLU A 312 13.81 -9.44 9.70
C GLU A 312 14.03 -10.33 10.92
N ALA A 313 15.28 -10.41 11.40
CA ALA A 313 15.67 -11.19 12.57
C ALA A 313 14.97 -10.68 13.84
N TYR A 314 15.01 -9.36 14.08
CA TYR A 314 14.34 -8.75 15.22
C TYR A 314 12.82 -8.95 15.15
N ALA A 315 12.21 -8.68 13.99
CA ALA A 315 10.77 -8.84 13.81
C ALA A 315 10.32 -10.30 14.03
N LYS A 316 11.06 -11.28 13.51
CA LYS A 316 10.79 -12.71 13.73
C LYS A 316 10.88 -13.07 15.20
N SER A 317 11.97 -12.68 15.89
CA SER A 317 12.17 -12.98 17.30
C SER A 317 11.02 -12.43 18.15
N LYS A 318 10.72 -11.14 18.03
CA LYS A 318 9.64 -10.49 18.79
C LYS A 318 8.25 -11.09 18.51
N VAL A 319 7.94 -11.38 17.25
CA VAL A 319 6.66 -11.97 16.88
C VAL A 319 6.55 -13.43 17.33
N THR A 320 7.62 -14.22 17.29
CA THR A 320 7.61 -15.61 17.75
C THR A 320 7.40 -15.71 19.27
N GLU A 321 8.03 -14.83 20.04
CA GLU A 321 7.89 -14.77 21.50
C GLU A 321 6.43 -14.56 21.95
N HIS A 322 5.64 -13.80 21.17
CA HIS A 322 4.31 -13.33 21.56
C HIS A 322 3.16 -13.74 20.63
N SER A 323 3.47 -14.25 19.43
CA SER A 323 2.54 -14.23 18.29
C SER A 323 1.28 -15.04 18.41
N LEU A 324 1.29 -16.11 19.16
CA LEU A 324 0.16 -17.03 19.20
C LEU A 324 -0.75 -16.82 20.42
N LYS A 325 -0.32 -16.03 21.39
CA LYS A 325 -1.00 -15.90 22.69
C LYS A 325 -1.68 -14.56 22.89
N THR A 326 -1.30 -13.50 22.14
CA THR A 326 -1.83 -12.15 22.36
C THR A 326 -2.62 -11.68 21.14
N ARG A 327 -3.92 -11.56 21.32
CA ARG A 327 -4.81 -10.99 20.29
C ARG A 327 -4.69 -9.46 20.29
N PRO A 328 -4.71 -8.79 19.12
CA PRO A 328 -4.82 -7.34 19.05
C PRO A 328 -6.02 -6.85 19.89
N GLY A 329 -5.80 -5.78 20.68
CA GLY A 329 -6.81 -5.22 21.57
C GLY A 329 -6.78 -5.75 23.00
N THR A 330 -5.91 -6.71 23.34
CA THR A 330 -5.70 -7.14 24.73
C THR A 330 -4.62 -6.34 25.43
N PRO A 331 -4.64 -6.21 26.77
CA PRO A 331 -3.59 -5.53 27.55
C PRO A 331 -2.20 -6.11 27.31
N GLU A 332 -2.08 -7.45 27.17
CA GLU A 332 -0.82 -8.13 26.93
C GLU A 332 -0.25 -7.76 25.55
N HIS A 333 -1.11 -7.67 24.54
CA HIS A 333 -0.70 -7.19 23.22
C HIS A 333 -0.23 -5.74 23.26
N ALA A 334 -0.92 -4.87 23.99
CA ALA A 334 -0.54 -3.49 24.16
C ALA A 334 0.82 -3.37 24.88
N ALA A 335 1.05 -4.12 25.96
CA ALA A 335 2.32 -4.15 26.68
C ALA A 335 3.47 -4.59 25.76
N TRP A 336 3.29 -5.66 25.02
CA TRP A 336 4.27 -6.12 24.03
C TRP A 336 4.57 -5.06 22.94
N MET A 337 3.54 -4.40 22.40
CA MET A 337 3.75 -3.34 21.41
C MET A 337 4.49 -2.14 22.00
N ASN A 338 4.29 -1.81 23.27
CA ASN A 338 5.03 -0.77 23.97
C ASN A 338 6.52 -1.14 24.14
N ASP A 339 6.81 -2.40 24.41
CA ASP A 339 8.20 -2.88 24.48
C ASP A 339 8.89 -2.79 23.11
N VAL A 340 8.22 -3.23 22.06
CA VAL A 340 8.71 -3.08 20.67
C VAL A 340 8.94 -1.61 20.32
N GLU A 341 7.99 -0.74 20.68
CA GLU A 341 8.12 0.71 20.44
C GLU A 341 9.36 1.27 21.14
N ARG A 342 9.54 0.96 22.44
CA ARG A 342 10.69 1.42 23.21
C ARG A 342 12.01 0.96 22.57
N ASP A 343 12.16 -0.32 22.28
CA ASP A 343 13.38 -0.90 21.72
C ASP A 343 13.73 -0.23 20.37
N MET A 344 12.74 -0.04 19.48
CA MET A 344 12.96 0.58 18.19
C MET A 344 13.19 2.11 18.30
N ARG A 345 12.60 2.79 19.27
CA ARG A 345 12.90 4.21 19.55
C ARG A 345 14.34 4.42 19.95
N ASP A 346 14.81 3.58 20.87
CA ASP A 346 16.19 3.66 21.38
C ASP A 346 17.19 3.38 20.25
N ALA A 347 16.89 2.39 19.40
CA ALA A 347 17.71 2.08 18.24
C ALA A 347 17.72 3.24 17.21
N LEU A 348 16.58 3.84 16.91
CA LEU A 348 16.49 4.96 15.97
C LEU A 348 17.24 6.21 16.48
N LEU A 349 17.05 6.58 17.75
CA LEU A 349 17.78 7.70 18.34
C LEU A 349 19.28 7.45 18.37
N ARG A 350 19.70 6.22 18.72
CA ARG A 350 21.11 5.83 18.67
C ARG A 350 21.67 5.98 17.25
N ALA A 351 20.95 5.48 16.24
CA ALA A 351 21.39 5.56 14.85
C ALA A 351 21.49 7.01 14.35
N LEU A 352 20.45 7.83 14.56
CA LEU A 352 20.45 9.22 14.12
C LEU A 352 21.53 10.04 14.83
N ARG A 353 21.68 9.90 16.16
CA ARG A 353 22.71 10.63 16.94
C ARG A 353 24.13 10.24 16.59
N ALA A 354 24.33 9.01 16.12
CA ALA A 354 25.66 8.54 15.72
C ALA A 354 26.13 9.12 14.38
N VAL A 355 25.17 9.57 13.52
CA VAL A 355 25.46 10.05 12.17
C VAL A 355 25.16 11.52 11.95
N GLU A 356 24.44 12.18 12.88
CA GLU A 356 24.15 13.60 12.75
C GLU A 356 25.39 14.46 13.10
N SER A 357 25.50 15.60 12.43
CA SER A 357 26.49 16.62 12.79
C SER A 357 26.20 17.18 14.19
N PRO A 358 27.22 17.58 14.96
CA PRO A 358 27.02 18.14 16.30
C PRO A 358 25.98 19.26 16.34
N SER A 359 25.12 19.23 17.33
CA SER A 359 24.05 20.22 17.54
C SER A 359 23.94 20.56 19.04
N ASP A 360 23.68 21.83 19.34
CA ASP A 360 23.48 22.30 20.74
C ASP A 360 22.14 21.83 21.32
N GLU A 361 21.19 21.51 20.48
CA GLU A 361 19.88 20.99 20.89
C GLU A 361 19.84 19.47 20.79
N PRO A 362 19.53 18.74 21.88
CA PRO A 362 19.45 17.28 21.84
C PRO A 362 18.31 16.83 20.92
N LEU A 363 18.58 15.75 20.15
CA LEU A 363 17.54 15.12 19.32
C LEU A 363 16.64 14.26 20.21
N GLU A 364 15.33 14.51 20.16
CA GLU A 364 14.33 13.79 20.94
C GLU A 364 13.15 13.32 20.10
N ILE A 365 12.55 12.20 20.50
CA ILE A 365 11.28 11.72 19.94
C ILE A 365 10.13 12.31 20.77
N VAL A 366 9.34 13.16 20.14
CA VAL A 366 8.15 13.80 20.73
C VAL A 366 6.98 12.83 20.81
N SER A 367 6.79 12.04 19.76
CA SER A 367 5.77 11.00 19.71
C SER A 367 6.26 9.78 18.93
N ALA A 368 5.79 8.61 19.31
CA ALA A 368 6.09 7.36 18.62
C ALA A 368 4.87 6.45 18.57
N ARG A 369 4.87 5.56 17.59
CA ARG A 369 3.91 4.46 17.49
C ARG A 369 4.51 3.32 16.70
N ALA A 370 4.60 2.15 17.33
CA ALA A 370 4.95 0.93 16.62
C ALA A 370 3.74 0.32 15.91
N HIS A 371 4.00 -0.37 14.81
CA HIS A 371 3.03 -1.12 14.03
C HIS A 371 3.57 -2.51 13.67
N ARG A 372 2.70 -3.53 13.75
CA ARG A 372 3.04 -4.90 13.39
C ARG A 372 2.37 -5.28 12.07
N TRP A 373 3.18 -5.71 11.12
CA TRP A 373 2.75 -6.42 9.92
C TRP A 373 2.95 -7.92 10.14
N GLY A 374 1.87 -8.65 10.43
CA GLY A 374 1.95 -10.08 10.78
C GLY A 374 2.39 -10.98 9.62
N ALA A 375 2.04 -10.61 8.40
CA ALA A 375 2.41 -11.29 7.16
C ALA A 375 2.92 -10.24 6.16
N ALA A 376 4.11 -9.69 6.44
CA ALA A 376 4.67 -8.58 5.67
C ALA A 376 5.18 -9.02 4.30
N PHE A 377 5.95 -10.10 4.26
CA PHE A 377 6.60 -10.57 3.05
C PHE A 377 6.35 -12.07 2.85
N PRO A 378 5.82 -12.51 1.68
CA PRO A 378 5.73 -13.93 1.37
C PRO A 378 7.14 -14.52 1.26
N THR A 379 7.32 -15.72 1.79
CA THR A 379 8.56 -16.51 1.72
C THR A 379 8.45 -17.69 0.78
N SER A 380 7.25 -17.97 0.30
CA SER A 380 6.95 -18.95 -0.75
C SER A 380 5.92 -18.37 -1.71
N SER A 381 5.76 -18.98 -2.87
CA SER A 381 4.78 -18.59 -3.88
C SER A 381 3.56 -19.52 -3.86
N ALA A 382 2.40 -18.96 -4.20
CA ALA A 382 1.19 -19.74 -4.47
C ALA A 382 1.15 -20.28 -5.90
N THR A 383 1.97 -19.72 -6.80
CA THR A 383 2.06 -20.14 -8.21
C THR A 383 3.36 -20.88 -8.46
N THR A 384 3.36 -21.76 -9.46
CA THR A 384 4.56 -22.35 -10.04
C THR A 384 5.04 -21.47 -11.20
N ASP A 385 6.33 -21.53 -11.47
CA ASP A 385 6.98 -20.82 -12.57
C ASP A 385 6.69 -19.30 -12.55
N ASP A 386 6.53 -18.68 -13.71
CA ASP A 386 6.32 -17.24 -13.86
C ASP A 386 4.84 -16.81 -13.85
N ALA A 387 3.91 -17.70 -13.46
CA ALA A 387 2.50 -17.36 -13.36
C ALA A 387 2.24 -16.28 -12.30
N LYS A 388 1.66 -15.15 -12.72
CA LYS A 388 1.47 -13.97 -11.88
C LYS A 388 0.16 -13.97 -11.10
N PHE A 389 -0.74 -14.90 -11.37
CA PHE A 389 -2.02 -15.05 -10.68
C PHE A 389 -2.47 -16.51 -10.72
N LEU A 390 -3.41 -16.86 -9.83
CA LEU A 390 -4.17 -18.10 -9.93
C LEU A 390 -5.52 -17.79 -10.56
N ARG A 391 -6.04 -18.76 -11.33
CA ARG A 391 -7.37 -18.67 -11.94
C ARG A 391 -8.04 -20.04 -11.90
N THR A 392 -9.35 -20.07 -11.59
CA THR A 392 -10.13 -21.28 -11.74
C THR A 392 -10.53 -21.51 -13.20
N ALA A 393 -10.43 -22.77 -13.66
CA ALA A 393 -10.84 -23.18 -15.00
C ALA A 393 -12.33 -23.61 -15.07
N ARG A 394 -13.09 -23.48 -13.98
CA ARG A 394 -14.48 -23.94 -13.90
C ARG A 394 -15.41 -23.07 -14.73
N SER A 395 -16.52 -23.66 -15.22
CA SER A 395 -17.63 -22.94 -15.83
C SER A 395 -18.30 -22.02 -14.81
N GLY A 396 -18.87 -20.91 -15.25
CA GLY A 396 -19.51 -19.90 -14.41
C GLY A 396 -18.61 -18.71 -14.12
N ALA A 397 -18.80 -18.07 -12.96
CA ALA A 397 -18.02 -16.88 -12.59
C ALA A 397 -16.52 -17.21 -12.51
N ALA A 398 -15.72 -16.38 -13.19
CA ALA A 398 -14.26 -16.50 -13.14
C ALA A 398 -13.74 -16.05 -11.76
N VAL A 399 -12.84 -16.84 -11.16
CA VAL A 399 -12.22 -16.49 -9.88
C VAL A 399 -10.70 -16.41 -10.08
N TYR A 400 -10.14 -15.27 -9.69
CA TYR A 400 -8.71 -15.00 -9.71
C TYR A 400 -8.17 -14.83 -8.28
N ALA A 401 -6.93 -15.21 -8.03
CA ALA A 401 -6.21 -14.79 -6.84
C ALA A 401 -4.94 -14.06 -7.24
N VAL A 402 -4.73 -12.86 -6.68
CA VAL A 402 -3.65 -11.93 -7.02
C VAL A 402 -2.95 -11.43 -5.76
N GLY A 403 -1.66 -11.14 -5.88
CA GLY A 403 -0.88 -10.60 -4.78
C GLY A 403 0.62 -10.81 -4.99
N ASP A 404 1.42 -10.28 -4.09
CA ASP A 404 2.87 -10.46 -4.07
C ASP A 404 3.31 -11.90 -3.72
N TYR A 405 2.38 -12.78 -3.47
CA TYR A 405 2.55 -14.21 -3.29
C TYR A 405 2.36 -15.02 -4.58
N CYS A 406 2.09 -14.35 -5.70
CA CYS A 406 2.06 -14.92 -7.05
C CYS A 406 3.29 -14.43 -7.83
N GLY A 407 3.85 -15.25 -8.72
CA GLY A 407 4.99 -14.85 -9.55
C GLY A 407 6.26 -15.67 -9.32
N GLY A 408 6.11 -16.92 -8.93
CA GLY A 408 7.22 -17.87 -8.78
C GLY A 408 8.04 -17.70 -7.50
N ALA A 409 9.25 -18.24 -7.47
CA ALA A 409 10.10 -18.22 -6.29
C ALA A 409 10.41 -16.79 -5.84
N PRO A 410 10.15 -16.44 -4.57
CA PRO A 410 10.34 -15.08 -4.10
C PRO A 410 11.82 -14.73 -4.02
N ASN A 411 12.25 -13.75 -4.77
CA ASN A 411 13.52 -13.06 -4.61
C ASN A 411 13.27 -11.59 -4.24
N ALA A 412 14.31 -10.81 -3.96
CA ALA A 412 14.17 -9.41 -3.54
C ALA A 412 13.41 -8.55 -4.59
N ARG A 413 13.57 -8.84 -5.89
CA ARG A 413 12.90 -8.14 -6.98
C ARG A 413 11.45 -8.62 -7.22
N ARG A 414 11.10 -9.85 -6.80
CA ARG A 414 9.78 -10.49 -7.01
C ARG A 414 8.88 -10.48 -5.78
N ARG A 415 9.15 -9.60 -4.79
CA ARG A 415 8.36 -9.47 -3.56
C ARG A 415 7.76 -8.08 -3.42
N GLY A 416 6.74 -7.98 -2.58
CA GLY A 416 6.18 -6.71 -2.12
C GLY A 416 5.43 -5.96 -3.21
N LEU A 417 5.66 -4.65 -3.28
CA LEU A 417 4.85 -3.73 -4.08
C LEU A 417 4.87 -4.05 -5.58
N ARG A 418 6.06 -4.25 -6.18
CA ARG A 418 6.21 -4.56 -7.61
C ARG A 418 5.46 -5.84 -7.97
N ALA A 419 5.71 -6.93 -7.25
CA ALA A 419 5.06 -8.21 -7.49
C ALA A 419 3.54 -8.10 -7.35
N ALA A 420 3.05 -7.38 -6.33
CA ALA A 420 1.62 -7.16 -6.14
C ALA A 420 0.98 -6.43 -7.31
N VAL A 421 1.59 -5.35 -7.79
CA VAL A 421 1.08 -4.57 -8.94
C VAL A 421 1.07 -5.40 -10.21
N LEU A 422 2.19 -6.07 -10.53
CA LEU A 422 2.30 -6.89 -11.74
C LEU A 422 1.31 -8.06 -11.73
N SER A 423 1.09 -8.70 -10.57
CA SER A 423 0.07 -9.71 -10.39
C SER A 423 -1.34 -9.19 -10.70
N GLY A 424 -1.68 -8.01 -10.19
CA GLY A 424 -2.97 -7.37 -10.44
C GLY A 424 -3.18 -6.99 -11.91
N LEU A 425 -2.16 -6.43 -12.55
CA LEU A 425 -2.19 -6.05 -13.98
C LEU A 425 -2.33 -7.27 -14.89
N ALA A 426 -1.60 -8.36 -14.61
CA ALA A 426 -1.67 -9.59 -15.38
C ALA A 426 -3.06 -10.24 -15.31
N ALA A 427 -3.66 -10.33 -14.12
CA ALA A 427 -5.02 -10.84 -13.94
C ALA A 427 -6.06 -9.96 -14.64
N ALA A 428 -5.89 -8.63 -14.59
CA ALA A 428 -6.77 -7.71 -15.32
C ALA A 428 -6.69 -7.93 -16.83
N ALA A 429 -5.49 -8.12 -17.38
CA ALA A 429 -5.29 -8.39 -18.81
C ALA A 429 -6.01 -9.66 -19.24
N ASP A 430 -5.88 -10.75 -18.47
CA ASP A 430 -6.56 -12.02 -18.73
C ASP A 430 -8.09 -11.90 -18.61
N ALA A 431 -8.59 -11.23 -17.57
CA ALA A 431 -10.02 -10.99 -17.36
C ALA A 431 -10.65 -10.13 -18.48
N CYS A 432 -9.89 -9.18 -19.05
CA CYS A 432 -10.35 -8.38 -20.19
C CYS A 432 -10.33 -9.17 -21.51
N ALA A 433 -9.35 -10.07 -21.71
CA ALA A 433 -9.28 -10.90 -22.90
C ALA A 433 -10.45 -11.90 -23.01
N ASP A 434 -11.02 -12.31 -21.88
CA ASP A 434 -12.23 -13.15 -21.86
C ASP A 434 -13.47 -12.43 -22.43
N ASP A 435 -13.54 -11.10 -22.34
CA ASP A 435 -14.65 -10.32 -22.92
C ASP A 435 -14.59 -10.28 -24.45
N GLU A 436 -13.42 -10.42 -25.03
CA GLU A 436 -13.21 -10.40 -26.49
C GLU A 436 -13.47 -11.77 -27.13
N ARG A 437 -13.50 -12.84 -26.34
CA ARG A 437 -13.79 -14.18 -26.83
C ARG A 437 -15.29 -14.33 -27.11
N PRO A 438 -15.69 -14.78 -28.33
CA PRO A 438 -17.09 -15.07 -28.59
C PRO A 438 -17.56 -16.16 -27.62
N ARG A 439 -18.60 -15.88 -26.82
CA ARG A 439 -19.24 -16.91 -26.00
C ARG A 439 -19.76 -17.98 -26.98
N SER A 440 -19.06 -19.12 -27.07
CA SER A 440 -19.60 -20.26 -27.78
C SER A 440 -20.93 -20.61 -27.15
N LYS A 441 -21.98 -20.60 -27.96
CA LYS A 441 -23.29 -21.10 -27.52
C LYS A 441 -23.10 -22.57 -27.14
N LEU A 442 -23.04 -22.82 -25.82
CA LEU A 442 -23.23 -24.14 -25.24
C LEU A 442 -24.71 -24.42 -25.14
#